data_7a09dcdab23e4b357ac0152d71c1f6f0
#
_entry.id   7a09dcdab23e4b357ac0152d71c1f6f0
#
_cell.length_a   1.000
_cell.length_b   1.000
_cell.length_c   1.000
_cell.angle_alpha   90.00
_cell.angle_beta   90.00
_cell.angle_gamma   90.00
#
_symmetry.space_group_name_H-M   'P 1'
#
loop_
_entity.id
_entity.type
_entity.pdbx_description
1 polymer ?
#
loop_
_entity_poly.entity_id
_entity_poly.type
_entity_poly.pdbx_seq_one_letter_code
_entity_poly.pdbx_strand_id
1 'polypeptide(L)'
;MKQWLIRTVVAVAVAYIALAAGVTAAMLQPPARFGQIMRYVPAPLVWGLLPGPRIWLWARQGTLAEGQLAPDFTLSTADRKGSVTLSSHRGKQPVVLIFGSYT
;
A
#
# COMPACT_ATOMS: atom_id res chain seq x y z
N MET A 1 41.00 14.53 -4.36
CA MET A 1 39.73 15.16 -4.77
C MET A 1 38.76 14.17 -5.45
N LYS A 2 39.19 13.45 -6.47
CA LYS A 2 38.34 12.43 -7.14
C LYS A 2 37.81 11.33 -6.21
N GLN A 3 38.65 10.82 -5.31
CA GLN A 3 38.24 9.75 -4.39
C GLN A 3 37.20 10.21 -3.35
N TRP A 4 37.32 11.44 -2.87
CA TRP A 4 36.32 11.99 -1.94
C TRP A 4 34.98 12.18 -2.64
N LEU A 5 34.96 12.71 -3.86
CA LEU A 5 33.75 12.88 -4.65
C LEU A 5 33.05 11.54 -4.91
N ILE A 6 33.82 10.52 -5.30
CA ILE A 6 33.28 9.17 -5.51
C ILE A 6 32.67 8.62 -4.22
N ARG A 7 33.36 8.75 -3.10
CA ARG A 7 32.85 8.28 -1.79
C ARG A 7 31.56 8.98 -1.42
N THR A 8 31.47 10.30 -1.63
CA THR A 8 30.24 11.05 -1.35
C THR A 8 29.09 10.62 -2.25
N VAL A 9 29.33 10.46 -3.55
CA VAL A 9 28.30 10.00 -4.49
C VAL A 9 27.81 8.60 -4.13
N VAL A 10 28.72 7.70 -3.81
CA VAL A 10 28.36 6.33 -3.38
C VAL A 10 27.54 6.35 -2.08
N ALA A 11 27.96 7.16 -1.11
CA ALA A 11 27.23 7.27 0.16
C ALA A 11 25.80 7.80 -0.03
N VAL A 12 25.64 8.83 -0.87
CA VAL A 12 24.33 9.39 -1.22
C VAL A 12 23.47 8.37 -1.96
N ALA A 13 24.04 7.65 -2.92
CA ALA A 13 23.33 6.60 -3.66
C ALA A 13 22.86 5.48 -2.74
N VAL A 14 23.71 5.00 -1.84
CA VAL A 14 23.38 3.97 -0.86
C VAL A 14 22.26 4.45 0.08
N ALA A 15 22.37 5.70 0.58
CA ALA A 15 21.33 6.29 1.42
C ALA A 15 19.99 6.40 0.69
N TYR A 16 19.98 6.80 -0.57
CA TYR A 16 18.78 6.87 -1.40
C TYR A 16 18.14 5.49 -1.61
N ILE A 17 18.93 4.49 -1.94
CA ILE A 17 18.46 3.11 -2.14
C ILE A 17 17.89 2.56 -0.83
N ALA A 18 18.56 2.78 0.30
CA ALA A 18 18.10 2.35 1.61
C ALA A 18 16.75 3.00 1.98
N LEU A 19 16.59 4.30 1.70
CA LEU A 19 15.35 5.03 1.91
C LEU A 19 14.23 4.48 1.03
N ALA A 20 14.50 4.27 -0.27
CA ALA A 20 13.53 3.70 -1.20
C ALA A 20 13.10 2.29 -0.79
N ALA A 21 14.04 1.45 -0.36
CA ALA A 21 13.74 0.10 0.15
C ALA A 21 12.90 0.15 1.42
N GLY A 22 13.20 1.04 2.36
CA GLY A 22 12.43 1.22 3.59
C GLY A 22 11.00 1.68 3.34
N VAL A 23 10.81 2.65 2.46
CA VAL A 23 9.48 3.15 2.06
C VAL A 23 8.69 2.06 1.34
N THR A 24 9.31 1.32 0.44
CA THR A 24 8.67 0.20 -0.27
C THR A 24 8.22 -0.87 0.72
N ALA A 25 9.07 -1.24 1.67
CA ALA A 25 8.71 -2.19 2.73
C ALA A 25 7.54 -1.70 3.57
N ALA A 26 7.48 -0.40 3.89
CA ALA A 26 6.36 0.21 4.60
C ALA A 26 5.06 0.15 3.79
N MET A 27 5.13 0.41 2.49
CA MET A 27 3.97 0.36 1.59
C MET A 27 3.40 -1.04 1.41
N LEU A 28 4.20 -2.08 1.61
CA LEU A 28 3.75 -3.48 1.59
C LEU A 28 3.06 -3.92 2.89
N GLN A 29 3.14 -3.12 3.95
CA GLN A 29 2.50 -3.43 5.22
C GLN A 29 0.97 -3.22 5.16
N PRO A 30 0.21 -3.88 6.05
CA PRO A 30 -1.22 -3.61 6.20
C PRO A 30 -1.50 -2.12 6.44
N PRO A 31 -2.65 -1.58 6.01
CA PRO A 31 -2.95 -0.15 6.09
C PRO A 31 -2.74 0.48 7.46
N ALA A 32 -3.08 -0.23 8.53
CA ALA A 32 -2.91 0.27 9.89
C ALA A 32 -1.43 0.48 10.25
N ARG A 33 -0.56 -0.47 9.90
CA ARG A 33 0.89 -0.34 10.14
C ARG A 33 1.52 0.71 9.23
N PHE A 34 1.12 0.74 7.99
CA PHE A 34 1.56 1.75 7.04
C PHE A 34 1.27 3.16 7.57
N GLY A 35 0.06 3.42 8.04
CA GLY A 35 -0.31 4.71 8.63
C GLY A 35 0.53 5.08 9.85
N GLN A 36 0.85 4.11 10.71
CA GLN A 36 1.71 4.34 11.88
C GLN A 36 3.14 4.71 11.48
N ILE A 37 3.70 4.01 10.50
CA ILE A 37 5.06 4.27 10.00
C ILE A 37 5.13 5.64 9.32
N MET A 38 4.18 5.92 8.45
CA MET A 38 4.17 7.15 7.64
C MET A 38 3.91 8.41 8.47
N ARG A 39 3.41 8.28 9.69
CA ARG A 39 3.30 9.41 10.62
C ARG A 39 4.65 10.09 10.89
N TYR A 40 5.73 9.32 10.87
CA TYR A 40 7.08 9.81 11.15
C TYR A 40 7.88 10.15 9.90
N VAL A 41 7.35 9.90 8.71
CA VAL A 41 8.02 10.15 7.44
C VAL A 41 7.47 11.41 6.79
N PRO A 42 8.32 12.41 6.47
CA PRO A 42 7.85 13.63 5.80
C PRO A 42 7.28 13.31 4.42
N ALA A 43 6.07 13.79 4.15
CA ALA A 43 5.40 13.58 2.87
C ALA A 43 6.21 14.03 1.63
N PRO A 44 6.90 15.19 1.65
CA PRO A 44 7.71 15.61 0.51
C PRO A 44 8.83 14.62 0.15
N LEU A 45 9.31 13.85 1.11
CA LEU A 45 10.36 12.86 0.91
C LEU A 45 9.86 11.67 0.10
N VAL A 46 8.65 11.22 0.37
CA VAL A 46 8.02 10.08 -0.31
C VAL A 46 7.46 10.49 -1.67
N TRP A 47 6.78 11.63 -1.73
CA TRP A 47 6.03 12.06 -2.91
C TRP A 47 6.81 12.99 -3.83
N GLY A 48 7.92 13.55 -3.35
CA GLY A 48 8.78 14.45 -4.11
C GLY A 48 10.12 13.85 -4.49
N LEU A 49 10.87 13.33 -3.51
CA LEU A 49 12.22 12.79 -3.74
C LEU A 49 12.18 11.37 -4.31
N LEU A 50 11.25 10.54 -3.84
CA LEU A 50 11.06 9.16 -4.30
C LEU A 50 9.91 9.10 -5.32
N PRO A 51 9.87 8.08 -6.21
CA PRO A 51 8.72 7.83 -7.08
C PRO A 51 7.57 7.16 -6.28
N GLY A 52 7.12 7.81 -5.22
CA GLY A 52 6.12 7.31 -4.27
C GLY A 52 4.84 6.81 -4.90
N PRO A 53 4.20 7.56 -5.83
CA PRO A 53 2.97 7.09 -6.50
C PRO A 53 3.17 5.78 -7.26
N ARG A 54 4.30 5.62 -7.95
CA ARG A 54 4.61 4.38 -8.70
C ARG A 54 4.84 3.20 -7.78
N ILE A 55 5.59 3.41 -6.70
CA ILE A 55 5.84 2.38 -5.68
C ILE A 55 4.52 1.97 -5.03
N TRP A 56 3.68 2.94 -4.70
CA TRP A 56 2.36 2.70 -4.10
C TRP A 56 1.46 1.85 -5.01
N LEU A 57 1.33 2.23 -6.28
CA LEU A 57 0.53 1.50 -7.24
C LEU A 57 1.04 0.07 -7.42
N TRP A 58 2.35 -0.11 -7.53
CA TRP A 58 2.95 -1.43 -7.62
C TRP A 58 2.70 -2.27 -6.36
N ALA A 59 2.88 -1.70 -5.17
CA ALA A 59 2.69 -2.41 -3.91
C ALA A 59 1.23 -2.80 -3.65
N ARG A 60 0.27 -2.05 -4.21
CA ARG A 60 -1.17 -2.23 -3.99
C ARG A 60 -1.93 -2.81 -5.17
N GLN A 61 -1.27 -3.15 -6.26
CA GLN A 61 -1.93 -3.65 -7.47
C GLN A 61 -2.67 -4.98 -7.28
N GLY A 62 -2.30 -5.78 -6.27
CA GLY A 62 -2.90 -7.08 -6.04
C GLY A 62 -2.51 -8.12 -7.09
N THR A 63 -3.04 -9.34 -6.95
CA THR A 63 -2.73 -10.48 -7.81
C THR A 63 -3.98 -11.14 -8.40
N LEU A 64 -5.16 -10.60 -8.14
CA LEU A 64 -6.42 -11.14 -8.64
C LEU A 64 -6.59 -10.86 -10.12
N ALA A 65 -7.05 -11.87 -10.86
CA ALA A 65 -7.45 -11.77 -12.26
C ALA A 65 -8.95 -12.09 -12.40
N GLU A 66 -9.51 -11.68 -13.53
CA GLU A 66 -10.89 -12.02 -13.87
C GLU A 66 -11.10 -13.54 -13.91
N GLY A 67 -12.24 -13.99 -13.41
CA GLY A 67 -12.58 -15.42 -13.32
C GLY A 67 -12.00 -16.14 -12.11
N GLN A 68 -11.13 -15.48 -11.33
CA GLN A 68 -10.63 -16.04 -10.08
C GLN A 68 -11.63 -15.84 -8.95
N LEU A 69 -11.59 -16.78 -8.00
CA LEU A 69 -12.39 -16.65 -6.79
C LEU A 69 -11.92 -15.46 -5.95
N ALA A 70 -12.84 -14.55 -5.63
CA ALA A 70 -12.53 -13.40 -4.78
C ALA A 70 -12.15 -13.85 -3.37
N PRO A 71 -11.16 -13.21 -2.73
CA PRO A 71 -10.88 -13.43 -1.31
C PRO A 71 -12.12 -13.15 -0.47
N ASP A 72 -12.42 -14.04 0.46
CA ASP A 72 -13.56 -13.86 1.36
C ASP A 72 -13.25 -12.79 2.41
N PHE A 73 -14.29 -12.10 2.84
CA PHE A 73 -14.21 -11.14 3.92
C PHE A 73 -15.54 -11.03 4.65
N THR A 74 -15.47 -10.57 5.89
CA THR A 74 -16.62 -10.22 6.71
C THR A 74 -16.48 -8.78 7.17
N LEU A 75 -17.49 -7.96 6.87
CA LEU A 75 -17.52 -6.55 7.25
C LEU A 75 -18.74 -6.26 8.11
N SER A 76 -18.57 -5.37 9.08
CA SER A 76 -19.69 -4.83 9.86
C SER A 76 -20.58 -3.96 8.99
N THR A 77 -21.89 -4.03 9.22
CA THR A 77 -22.85 -3.14 8.58
C THR A 77 -22.65 -1.70 9.04
N ALA A 78 -23.12 -0.72 8.24
CA ALA A 78 -22.98 0.70 8.55
C ALA A 78 -23.62 1.10 9.89
N ASP A 79 -24.73 0.45 10.26
CA ASP A 79 -25.42 0.63 11.54
C ASP A 79 -24.74 -0.10 12.71
N ARG A 80 -23.67 -0.87 12.45
CA ARG A 80 -22.90 -1.68 13.40
C ARG A 80 -23.73 -2.74 14.15
N LYS A 81 -24.92 -3.09 13.67
CA LYS A 81 -25.79 -4.07 14.30
C LYS A 81 -25.59 -5.50 13.79
N GLY A 82 -24.89 -5.67 12.69
CA GLY A 82 -24.63 -6.97 12.08
C GLY A 82 -23.37 -6.99 11.25
N SER A 83 -23.18 -8.10 10.57
CA SER A 83 -22.04 -8.27 9.65
C SER A 83 -22.50 -8.96 8.37
N VAL A 84 -21.74 -8.74 7.29
CA VAL A 84 -21.97 -9.37 5.99
C VAL A 84 -20.70 -10.08 5.58
N THR A 85 -20.83 -11.35 5.21
CA THR A 85 -19.75 -12.18 4.68
C THR A 85 -19.97 -12.38 3.18
N LEU A 86 -18.95 -12.09 2.38
CA LEU A 86 -19.04 -12.19 0.92
C LEU A 86 -19.43 -13.60 0.46
N SER A 87 -18.82 -14.63 1.02
CA SER A 87 -19.08 -16.02 0.65
C SER A 87 -20.51 -16.50 0.91
N SER A 88 -21.26 -15.82 1.79
CA SER A 88 -22.66 -16.17 2.06
C SER A 88 -23.59 -15.97 0.86
N HIS A 89 -23.18 -15.15 -0.11
CA HIS A 89 -23.94 -14.89 -1.34
C HIS A 89 -23.54 -15.81 -2.50
N ARG A 90 -22.49 -16.62 -2.32
CA ARG A 90 -21.99 -17.51 -3.38
C ARG A 90 -23.04 -18.54 -3.80
N GLY A 91 -23.29 -18.62 -5.11
CA GLY A 91 -24.30 -19.53 -5.67
C GLY A 91 -25.74 -19.09 -5.46
N LYS A 92 -25.98 -17.94 -4.81
CA LYS A 92 -27.32 -17.43 -4.55
C LYS A 92 -27.68 -16.21 -5.38
N GLN A 93 -26.76 -15.25 -5.45
CA GLN A 93 -26.98 -14.00 -6.19
C GLN A 93 -25.64 -13.34 -6.54
N PRO A 94 -25.58 -12.54 -7.63
CA PRO A 94 -24.41 -11.76 -7.93
C PRO A 94 -24.21 -10.66 -6.89
N VAL A 95 -22.95 -10.31 -6.64
CA VAL A 95 -22.55 -9.24 -5.71
C VAL A 95 -21.72 -8.21 -6.45
N VAL A 96 -22.11 -6.95 -6.32
CA VAL A 96 -21.35 -5.80 -6.83
C VAL A 96 -20.73 -5.07 -5.65
N LEU A 97 -19.41 -4.93 -5.65
CA LEU A 97 -18.68 -4.20 -4.64
C LEU A 97 -18.39 -2.79 -5.12
N ILE A 98 -18.79 -1.80 -4.33
CA ILE A 98 -18.51 -0.39 -4.60
C ILE A 98 -17.58 0.12 -3.51
N PHE A 99 -16.41 0.61 -3.92
CA PHE A 99 -15.41 1.16 -3.02
C PHE A 99 -15.51 2.68 -3.01
N GLY A 100 -15.53 3.24 -1.82
CA GLY A 100 -15.63 4.68 -1.66
C GLY A 100 -15.30 5.13 -0.25
N SER A 101 -15.32 6.43 -0.05
CA SER A 101 -15.11 7.07 1.24
C SER A 101 -16.17 8.14 1.47
N TYR A 102 -16.55 8.32 2.73
CA TYR A 102 -17.45 9.41 3.14
C TYR A 102 -16.75 10.76 3.29
N THR A 103 -15.44 10.82 3.09
CA THR A 103 -14.64 12.04 3.21
C THR A 103 -14.54 12.82 1.93
#